data_11026509fc5922942af6e2874dfb98c7
#
_entry.id   11026509fc5922942af6e2874dfb98c7
#
_cell.length_a   1.000
_cell.length_b   1.000
_cell.length_c   1.000
_cell.angle_alpha   90.00
_cell.angle_beta   90.00
_cell.angle_gamma   90.00
#
_symmetry.space_group_name_H-M   'P 1'
#
loop_
_entity.id
_entity.type
_entity.pdbx_description
1 polymer ?
#
loop_
_entity_poly.entity_id
_entity_poly.type
_entity_poly.pdbx_seq_one_letter_code
_entity_poly.pdbx_strand_id
1 'polypeptide(L)'
;IWSEAKNFSATTYTSNEFVHATPKELDERCIAVICSLKATPETVKAVETANAAGAITIAMTGNMQTGMAKVGQYVVTYSNGDHQDYSDSNQANALRIGFEVLHQFENWDKYDKAMEAYQYIDEIVSEGKKNCLPAAQAWAEKVEHEPVFYVLASGPNYGVAYSMCCCHSMEI
;
A
#
# COMPACT_ATOMS: atom_id res chain seq x y z
N ILE A 1 1.19 -0.41 10.90
CA ILE A 1 -0.24 -0.46 11.27
C ILE A 1 -0.60 -1.86 11.73
N TRP A 2 -0.41 -2.89 10.93
CA TRP A 2 -0.86 -4.25 11.25
C TRP A 2 -0.22 -4.86 12.50
N SER A 3 0.91 -4.32 12.98
CA SER A 3 1.49 -4.68 14.29
C SER A 3 0.63 -4.26 15.49
N GLU A 4 -0.34 -3.39 15.29
CA GLU A 4 -1.31 -2.97 16.31
C GLU A 4 -2.51 -3.93 16.39
N ALA A 5 -2.71 -4.78 15.38
CA ALA A 5 -3.82 -5.74 15.36
C ALA A 5 -3.60 -6.86 16.40
N LYS A 6 -4.66 -7.20 17.12
CA LYS A 6 -4.66 -8.23 18.20
C LYS A 6 -5.48 -9.45 17.82
N ASN A 7 -6.53 -9.27 17.05
CA ASN A 7 -7.55 -10.29 16.78
C ASN A 7 -7.60 -10.74 15.32
N PHE A 8 -6.85 -10.10 14.43
CA PHE A 8 -6.74 -10.51 13.04
C PHE A 8 -5.28 -10.39 12.56
N SER A 9 -4.97 -11.05 11.47
CA SER A 9 -3.68 -10.97 10.79
C SER A 9 -3.82 -10.36 9.41
N ALA A 10 -2.78 -9.71 8.92
CA ALA A 10 -2.70 -9.20 7.56
C ALA A 10 -1.42 -9.69 6.89
N THR A 11 -1.54 -10.10 5.64
CA THR A 11 -0.43 -10.62 4.82
C THR A 11 -0.43 -9.91 3.48
N THR A 12 0.74 -9.73 2.89
CA THR A 12 0.90 -9.08 1.59
C THR A 12 1.35 -10.09 0.55
N TYR A 13 0.77 -10.02 -0.63
CA TYR A 13 1.08 -10.86 -1.79
C TYR A 13 1.28 -9.99 -3.02
N THR A 14 2.09 -10.44 -3.96
CA THR A 14 1.95 -9.98 -5.34
C THR A 14 0.67 -10.58 -5.95
N SER A 15 0.07 -9.90 -6.92
CA SER A 15 -1.18 -10.41 -7.54
C SER A 15 -1.00 -11.78 -8.19
N ASN A 16 0.14 -12.00 -8.82
CA ASN A 16 0.47 -13.30 -9.42
C ASN A 16 0.60 -14.42 -8.37
N GLU A 17 1.34 -14.16 -7.29
CA GLU A 17 1.46 -15.09 -6.18
C GLU A 17 0.10 -15.44 -5.58
N PHE A 18 -0.72 -14.40 -5.33
CA PHE A 18 -2.06 -14.59 -4.77
C PHE A 18 -2.95 -15.46 -5.67
N VAL A 19 -2.89 -15.28 -6.99
CA VAL A 19 -3.71 -16.04 -7.95
C VAL A 19 -3.22 -17.50 -8.08
N HIS A 20 -1.91 -17.70 -8.13
CA HIS A 20 -1.34 -19.04 -8.38
C HIS A 20 -1.08 -19.86 -7.10
N ALA A 21 -0.99 -19.20 -5.96
CA ALA A 21 -0.83 -19.81 -4.64
C ALA A 21 -1.83 -19.20 -3.65
N THR A 22 -3.11 -19.22 -4.02
CA THR A 22 -4.19 -18.64 -3.21
C THR A 22 -4.15 -19.17 -1.79
N PRO A 23 -4.17 -18.28 -0.76
CA PRO A 23 -4.18 -18.71 0.63
C PRO A 23 -5.39 -19.60 0.93
N LYS A 24 -5.15 -20.68 1.67
CA LYS A 24 -6.22 -21.63 2.03
C LYS A 24 -7.25 -21.05 3.00
N GLU A 25 -6.83 -20.03 3.71
CA GLU A 25 -7.65 -19.29 4.71
C GLU A 25 -8.52 -18.20 4.08
N LEU A 26 -8.40 -17.99 2.76
CA LEU A 26 -9.20 -17.00 2.04
C LEU A 26 -10.66 -17.46 1.96
N ASP A 27 -11.52 -16.74 2.65
CA ASP A 27 -12.97 -17.00 2.72
C ASP A 27 -13.76 -15.69 2.95
N GLU A 28 -15.06 -15.81 3.25
CA GLU A 28 -15.98 -14.70 3.50
C GLU A 28 -15.64 -13.84 4.73
N ARG A 29 -14.70 -14.25 5.57
CA ARG A 29 -14.21 -13.48 6.73
C ARG A 29 -13.05 -12.58 6.36
N CYS A 30 -12.57 -12.64 5.13
CA CYS A 30 -11.41 -11.91 4.66
C CYS A 30 -11.78 -10.59 3.98
N ILE A 31 -10.91 -9.61 4.11
CA ILE A 31 -10.92 -8.38 3.31
C ILE A 31 -9.66 -8.42 2.42
N ALA A 32 -9.86 -8.40 1.12
CA ALA A 32 -8.79 -8.32 0.13
C ALA A 32 -8.70 -6.89 -0.42
N VAL A 33 -7.60 -6.20 -0.14
CA VAL A 33 -7.30 -4.88 -0.69
C VAL A 33 -6.32 -5.06 -1.83
N ILE A 34 -6.75 -4.81 -3.06
CA ILE A 34 -5.95 -5.00 -4.28
C ILE A 34 -5.66 -3.63 -4.89
N CYS A 35 -4.38 -3.33 -5.13
CA CYS A 35 -3.95 -2.02 -5.59
C CYS A 35 -3.21 -2.11 -6.93
N SER A 36 -3.70 -1.38 -7.94
CA SER A 36 -3.02 -1.18 -9.22
C SER A 36 -3.57 0.04 -9.94
N LEU A 37 -2.69 0.98 -10.30
CA LEU A 37 -3.09 2.22 -10.98
C LEU A 37 -3.81 1.95 -12.31
N LYS A 38 -3.29 1.03 -13.11
CA LYS A 38 -3.79 0.71 -14.47
C LYS A 38 -4.59 -0.59 -14.54
N ALA A 39 -4.70 -1.33 -13.44
CA ALA A 39 -5.39 -2.61 -13.37
C ALA A 39 -4.88 -3.63 -14.40
N THR A 40 -3.65 -4.12 -14.20
CA THR A 40 -3.09 -5.20 -15.04
C THR A 40 -3.97 -6.45 -14.98
N PRO A 41 -3.91 -7.34 -15.99
CA PRO A 41 -4.73 -8.56 -16.02
C PRO A 41 -4.59 -9.40 -14.74
N GLU A 42 -3.40 -9.48 -14.17
CA GLU A 42 -3.10 -10.23 -12.94
C GLU A 42 -3.82 -9.63 -11.73
N THR A 43 -3.90 -8.30 -11.65
CA THR A 43 -4.60 -7.64 -10.56
C THR A 43 -6.12 -7.74 -10.70
N VAL A 44 -6.65 -7.70 -11.91
CA VAL A 44 -8.07 -8.00 -12.16
C VAL A 44 -8.38 -9.44 -11.73
N LYS A 45 -7.53 -10.38 -12.11
CA LYS A 45 -7.69 -11.78 -11.74
C LYS A 45 -7.62 -12.01 -10.23
N ALA A 46 -6.77 -11.27 -9.52
CA ALA A 46 -6.70 -11.31 -8.06
C ALA A 46 -8.03 -10.87 -7.41
N VAL A 47 -8.67 -9.80 -7.92
CA VAL A 47 -10.00 -9.38 -7.45
C VAL A 47 -11.05 -10.47 -7.71
N GLU A 48 -11.08 -11.05 -8.91
CA GLU A 48 -12.00 -12.14 -9.24
C GLU A 48 -11.79 -13.37 -8.35
N THR A 49 -10.53 -13.74 -8.07
CA THR A 49 -10.18 -14.85 -7.18
C THR A 49 -10.68 -14.61 -5.75
N ALA A 50 -10.46 -13.41 -5.22
CA ALA A 50 -10.96 -13.05 -3.90
C ALA A 50 -12.49 -13.03 -3.82
N ASN A 51 -13.17 -12.50 -4.85
CA ASN A 51 -14.63 -12.54 -4.95
C ASN A 51 -15.17 -13.98 -4.99
N ALA A 52 -14.52 -14.87 -5.76
CA ALA A 52 -14.93 -16.27 -5.86
C ALA A 52 -14.80 -17.03 -4.53
N ALA A 53 -13.87 -16.61 -3.68
CA ALA A 53 -13.72 -17.16 -2.33
C ALA A 53 -14.71 -16.54 -1.31
N GLY A 54 -15.52 -15.57 -1.71
CA GLY A 54 -16.47 -14.89 -0.84
C GLY A 54 -15.88 -13.71 -0.05
N ALA A 55 -14.61 -13.39 -0.23
CA ALA A 55 -13.97 -12.28 0.48
C ALA A 55 -14.53 -10.92 0.05
N ILE A 56 -14.54 -9.96 0.96
CA ILE A 56 -14.84 -8.57 0.65
C ILE A 56 -13.67 -7.99 -0.13
N THR A 57 -13.93 -7.40 -1.30
CA THR A 57 -12.87 -6.82 -2.13
C THR A 57 -12.93 -5.30 -2.17
N ILE A 58 -11.77 -4.67 -1.94
CA ILE A 58 -11.53 -3.24 -2.10
C ILE A 58 -10.52 -3.07 -3.22
N ALA A 59 -10.99 -2.63 -4.38
CA ALA A 59 -10.16 -2.36 -5.55
C ALA A 59 -9.64 -0.91 -5.51
N MET A 60 -8.36 -0.74 -5.24
CA MET A 60 -7.68 0.55 -5.30
C MET A 60 -7.10 0.75 -6.70
N THR A 61 -7.58 1.73 -7.47
CA THR A 61 -7.19 1.90 -8.87
C THR A 61 -7.25 3.36 -9.34
N GLY A 62 -6.67 3.66 -10.50
CA GLY A 62 -6.56 5.03 -10.98
C GLY A 62 -7.87 5.69 -11.42
N ASN A 63 -8.86 4.91 -11.86
CA ASN A 63 -10.16 5.43 -12.25
C ASN A 63 -11.21 4.33 -12.34
N MET A 64 -12.49 4.75 -12.47
CA MET A 64 -13.65 3.86 -12.50
C MET A 64 -13.80 3.03 -13.80
N GLN A 65 -13.02 3.30 -14.84
CA GLN A 65 -13.08 2.57 -16.11
C GLN A 65 -12.15 1.35 -16.15
N THR A 66 -11.28 1.19 -15.18
CA THR A 66 -10.35 0.07 -15.10
C THR A 66 -11.05 -1.27 -14.94
N GLY A 67 -10.38 -2.36 -15.33
CA GLY A 67 -10.89 -3.71 -15.13
C GLY A 67 -11.17 -4.04 -13.66
N MET A 68 -10.31 -3.60 -12.75
CA MET A 68 -10.48 -3.80 -11.31
C MET A 68 -11.73 -3.09 -10.76
N ALA A 69 -11.99 -1.86 -11.22
CA ALA A 69 -13.18 -1.11 -10.79
C ALA A 69 -14.49 -1.77 -11.22
N LYS A 70 -14.48 -2.54 -12.32
CA LYS A 70 -15.66 -3.25 -12.82
C LYS A 70 -15.99 -4.52 -12.06
N VAL A 71 -15.01 -5.13 -11.42
CA VAL A 71 -15.16 -6.43 -10.74
C VAL A 71 -15.05 -6.33 -9.21
N GLY A 72 -14.45 -5.24 -8.68
CA GLY A 72 -14.36 -4.99 -7.24
C GLY A 72 -15.71 -4.64 -6.61
N GLN A 73 -15.96 -5.12 -5.40
CA GLN A 73 -17.19 -4.78 -4.66
C GLN A 73 -17.14 -3.32 -4.18
N TYR A 74 -15.98 -2.87 -3.72
CA TYR A 74 -15.73 -1.49 -3.34
C TYR A 74 -14.56 -0.95 -4.16
N VAL A 75 -14.64 0.32 -4.55
CA VAL A 75 -13.62 0.96 -5.37
C VAL A 75 -13.13 2.21 -4.70
N VAL A 76 -11.81 2.31 -4.55
CA VAL A 76 -11.11 3.52 -4.12
C VAL A 76 -10.25 4.00 -5.28
N THR A 77 -10.55 5.18 -5.79
CA THR A 77 -9.71 5.80 -6.82
C THR A 77 -8.58 6.59 -6.17
N TYR A 78 -7.39 6.49 -6.75
CA TYR A 78 -6.24 7.24 -6.31
C TYR A 78 -5.45 7.76 -7.51
N SER A 79 -4.56 8.68 -7.28
CA SER A 79 -3.67 9.13 -8.32
C SER A 79 -2.23 9.22 -7.80
N ASN A 80 -1.28 9.04 -8.72
CA ASN A 80 0.14 9.21 -8.47
C ASN A 80 0.67 10.19 -9.50
N GLY A 81 1.30 11.25 -9.06
CA GLY A 81 1.92 12.24 -9.95
C GLY A 81 2.66 13.32 -9.18
N ASP A 82 3.57 14.00 -9.87
CA ASP A 82 4.46 15.01 -9.26
C ASP A 82 3.74 16.26 -8.77
N HIS A 83 2.47 16.46 -9.16
CA HIS A 83 1.66 17.63 -8.84
C HIS A 83 0.45 17.31 -7.98
N GLN A 84 0.44 16.13 -7.34
CA GLN A 84 -0.69 15.70 -6.55
C GLN A 84 -0.35 15.66 -5.08
N ASP A 85 -1.35 15.93 -4.26
CA ASP A 85 -1.24 15.82 -2.83
C ASP A 85 -0.99 14.37 -2.42
N TYR A 86 -0.16 14.16 -1.42
CA TYR A 86 0.16 12.80 -0.97
C TYR A 86 -1.07 12.05 -0.47
N SER A 87 -2.04 12.78 0.08
CA SER A 87 -3.35 12.24 0.52
C SER A 87 -4.13 11.52 -0.59
N ASP A 88 -3.89 11.87 -1.86
CA ASP A 88 -4.48 11.20 -3.01
C ASP A 88 -3.73 9.94 -3.47
N SER A 89 -2.55 9.67 -2.90
CA SER A 89 -1.73 8.53 -3.27
C SER A 89 -2.32 7.19 -2.81
N ASN A 90 -1.86 6.11 -3.45
CA ASN A 90 -2.20 4.76 -3.01
C ASN A 90 -1.73 4.46 -1.58
N GLN A 91 -0.55 4.95 -1.18
CA GLN A 91 0.00 4.76 0.16
C GLN A 91 -0.87 5.43 1.22
N ALA A 92 -1.28 6.68 0.99
CA ALA A 92 -2.13 7.41 1.92
C ALA A 92 -3.51 6.77 2.04
N ASN A 93 -4.13 6.37 0.93
CA ASN A 93 -5.42 5.68 0.94
C ASN A 93 -5.33 4.31 1.63
N ALA A 94 -4.27 3.53 1.39
CA ALA A 94 -4.05 2.27 2.08
C ALA A 94 -3.84 2.45 3.59
N LEU A 95 -3.13 3.51 3.99
CA LEU A 95 -2.94 3.88 5.40
C LEU A 95 -4.29 4.17 6.07
N ARG A 96 -5.14 4.95 5.41
CA ARG A 96 -6.47 5.31 5.92
C ARG A 96 -7.39 4.09 6.03
N ILE A 97 -7.40 3.20 5.03
CA ILE A 97 -8.12 1.93 5.11
C ILE A 97 -7.62 1.14 6.33
N GLY A 98 -6.32 1.09 6.57
CA GLY A 98 -5.75 0.42 7.72
C GLY A 98 -6.21 0.99 9.07
N PHE A 99 -6.32 2.31 9.19
CA PHE A 99 -6.87 2.96 10.39
C PHE A 99 -8.33 2.60 10.62
N GLU A 100 -9.14 2.63 9.56
CA GLU A 100 -10.55 2.26 9.64
C GLU A 100 -10.75 0.80 10.04
N VAL A 101 -9.99 -0.12 9.45
CA VAL A 101 -10.07 -1.55 9.80
C VAL A 101 -9.73 -1.76 11.28
N LEU A 102 -8.63 -1.19 11.78
CA LEU A 102 -8.27 -1.29 13.18
C LEU A 102 -9.34 -0.68 14.10
N HIS A 103 -9.89 0.45 13.72
CA HIS A 103 -10.93 1.11 14.52
C HIS A 103 -12.19 0.28 14.59
N GLN A 104 -12.69 -0.20 13.46
CA GLN A 104 -13.96 -0.91 13.40
C GLN A 104 -13.89 -2.33 13.98
N PHE A 105 -12.78 -3.04 13.80
CA PHE A 105 -12.65 -4.41 14.28
C PHE A 105 -12.10 -4.52 15.70
N GLU A 106 -11.31 -3.55 16.14
CA GLU A 106 -10.62 -3.64 17.43
C GLU A 106 -10.85 -2.45 18.36
N ASN A 107 -11.67 -1.47 17.93
CA ASN A 107 -11.88 -0.23 18.67
C ASN A 107 -10.56 0.42 19.09
N TRP A 108 -9.66 0.57 18.08
CA TRP A 108 -8.28 1.01 18.27
C TRP A 108 -8.21 2.38 18.96
N ASP A 109 -7.60 2.42 20.10
CA ASP A 109 -7.55 3.58 21.00
C ASP A 109 -6.74 4.79 20.48
N LYS A 110 -5.91 4.57 19.44
CA LYS A 110 -5.13 5.63 18.79
C LYS A 110 -5.80 6.22 17.55
N TYR A 111 -7.01 5.78 17.20
CA TYR A 111 -7.68 6.17 15.96
C TYR A 111 -7.84 7.69 15.81
N ASP A 112 -8.42 8.36 16.79
CA ASP A 112 -8.66 9.81 16.72
C ASP A 112 -7.36 10.59 16.52
N LYS A 113 -6.30 10.20 17.22
CA LYS A 113 -4.98 10.80 17.11
C LYS A 113 -4.32 10.53 15.75
N ALA A 114 -4.54 9.33 15.21
CA ALA A 114 -4.04 8.98 13.87
C ALA A 114 -4.78 9.77 12.79
N MET A 115 -6.09 9.95 12.93
CA MET A 115 -6.89 10.75 12.00
C MET A 115 -6.58 12.25 12.10
N GLU A 116 -6.31 12.77 13.28
CA GLU A 116 -5.81 14.13 13.46
C GLU A 116 -4.47 14.33 12.73
N ALA A 117 -3.52 13.42 12.92
CA ALA A 117 -2.24 13.46 12.22
C ALA A 117 -2.38 13.32 10.70
N TYR A 118 -3.33 12.51 10.23
CA TYR A 118 -3.59 12.32 8.80
C TYR A 118 -4.07 13.61 8.10
N GLN A 119 -4.73 14.52 8.79
CA GLN A 119 -5.15 15.81 8.22
C GLN A 119 -3.97 16.66 7.75
N TYR A 120 -2.78 16.43 8.29
CA TYR A 120 -1.55 17.15 7.95
C TYR A 120 -0.61 16.31 7.07
N ILE A 121 -1.09 15.20 6.49
CA ILE A 121 -0.23 14.24 5.78
C ILE A 121 0.51 14.89 4.59
N ASP A 122 -0.13 15.78 3.87
CA ASP A 122 0.46 16.46 2.71
C ASP A 122 1.57 17.42 3.13
N GLU A 123 1.35 18.18 4.19
CA GLU A 123 2.35 19.07 4.77
C GLU A 123 3.54 18.28 5.32
N ILE A 124 3.27 17.22 6.10
CA ILE A 124 4.32 16.36 6.69
C ILE A 124 5.19 15.75 5.59
N VAL A 125 4.58 15.23 4.52
CA VAL A 125 5.33 14.62 3.42
C VAL A 125 6.09 15.66 2.61
N SER A 126 5.48 16.82 2.33
CA SER A 126 6.13 17.92 1.63
C SER A 126 7.37 18.43 2.39
N GLU A 127 7.23 18.69 3.67
CA GLU A 127 8.36 19.13 4.53
C GLU A 127 9.40 18.01 4.67
N GLY A 128 8.98 16.76 4.83
CA GLY A 128 9.87 15.60 4.87
C GLY A 128 10.73 15.49 3.62
N LYS A 129 10.13 15.63 2.43
CA LYS A 129 10.85 15.64 1.16
C LYS A 129 11.90 16.75 1.11
N LYS A 130 11.53 17.99 1.44
CA LYS A 130 12.46 19.13 1.46
C LYS A 130 13.65 18.88 2.40
N ASN A 131 13.37 18.40 3.60
CA ASN A 131 14.37 18.21 4.63
C ASN A 131 15.32 17.03 4.33
N CYS A 132 14.82 15.97 3.69
CA CYS A 132 15.61 14.77 3.37
C CYS A 132 16.37 14.90 2.04
N LEU A 133 15.92 15.73 1.11
CA LEU A 133 16.49 15.83 -0.24
C LEU A 133 18.01 16.06 -0.28
N PRO A 134 18.59 17.01 0.49
CA PRO A 134 20.04 17.22 0.44
C PRO A 134 20.85 16.00 0.88
N ALA A 135 20.38 15.31 1.92
CA ALA A 135 21.03 14.10 2.42
C ALA A 135 20.88 12.92 1.43
N ALA A 136 19.72 12.80 0.79
CA ALA A 136 19.49 11.79 -0.25
C ALA A 136 20.36 12.01 -1.48
N GLN A 137 20.51 13.25 -1.93
CA GLN A 137 21.39 13.60 -3.04
C GLN A 137 22.85 13.28 -2.73
N ALA A 138 23.35 13.73 -1.58
CA ALA A 138 24.72 13.45 -1.17
C ALA A 138 25.00 11.94 -0.99
N TRP A 139 24.00 11.17 -0.58
CA TRP A 139 24.10 9.72 -0.54
C TRP A 139 24.14 9.11 -1.96
N ALA A 140 23.24 9.54 -2.85
CA ALA A 140 23.18 9.04 -4.21
C ALA A 140 24.51 9.28 -4.97
N GLU A 141 25.05 10.49 -4.91
CA GLU A 141 26.37 10.83 -5.49
C GLU A 141 27.50 9.94 -4.96
N LYS A 142 27.42 9.56 -3.69
CA LYS A 142 28.45 8.71 -3.07
C LYS A 142 28.38 7.27 -3.55
N VAL A 143 27.19 6.76 -3.89
CA VAL A 143 26.97 5.33 -4.18
C VAL A 143 26.64 5.04 -5.65
N GLU A 144 26.54 6.05 -6.50
CA GLU A 144 26.11 5.91 -7.91
C GLU A 144 26.96 4.93 -8.75
N HIS A 145 28.22 4.71 -8.34
CA HIS A 145 29.14 3.79 -9.03
C HIS A 145 29.34 2.46 -8.30
N GLU A 146 28.65 2.25 -7.17
CA GLU A 146 28.76 0.98 -6.44
C GLU A 146 27.97 -0.11 -7.18
N PRO A 147 28.60 -1.26 -7.47
CA PRO A 147 27.95 -2.32 -8.24
C PRO A 147 26.86 -3.05 -7.44
N VAL A 148 26.88 -2.98 -6.14
CA VAL A 148 25.93 -3.65 -5.23
C VAL A 148 25.76 -2.82 -3.96
N PHE A 149 24.52 -2.70 -3.51
CA PHE A 149 24.22 -2.20 -2.18
C PHE A 149 23.20 -3.10 -1.48
N TYR A 150 23.25 -3.14 -0.15
CA TYR A 150 22.33 -3.89 0.67
C TYR A 150 21.41 -2.96 1.44
N VAL A 151 20.13 -3.27 1.42
CA VAL A 151 19.13 -2.53 2.20
C VAL A 151 18.72 -3.36 3.40
N LEU A 152 18.92 -2.84 4.60
CA LEU A 152 18.61 -3.49 5.86
C LEU A 152 17.57 -2.67 6.61
N ALA A 153 16.51 -3.32 7.06
CA ALA A 153 15.49 -2.67 7.86
C ALA A 153 14.76 -3.65 8.79
N SER A 154 14.13 -3.09 9.81
CA SER A 154 13.30 -3.84 10.75
C SER A 154 12.08 -3.01 11.18
N GLY A 155 11.08 -3.67 11.72
CA GLY A 155 9.87 -3.02 12.21
C GLY A 155 9.13 -2.23 11.12
N PRO A 156 8.65 -1.01 11.41
CA PRO A 156 7.86 -0.20 10.47
C PRO A 156 8.59 0.14 9.17
N ASN A 157 9.92 0.18 9.19
CA ASN A 157 10.74 0.52 8.02
C ASN A 157 10.92 -0.64 7.04
N TYR A 158 10.53 -1.86 7.39
CA TYR A 158 10.71 -3.03 6.53
C TYR A 158 10.02 -2.86 5.17
N GLY A 159 8.76 -2.40 5.14
CA GLY A 159 8.02 -2.20 3.91
C GLY A 159 8.65 -1.14 3.00
N VAL A 160 9.20 -0.06 3.58
CA VAL A 160 9.90 0.99 2.82
C VAL A 160 11.19 0.44 2.21
N ALA A 161 11.98 -0.30 2.98
CA ALA A 161 13.21 -0.93 2.49
C ALA A 161 12.95 -1.95 1.40
N TYR A 162 11.90 -2.77 1.56
CA TYR A 162 11.47 -3.71 0.53
C TYR A 162 11.09 -2.99 -0.77
N SER A 163 10.26 -1.94 -0.70
CA SER A 163 9.87 -1.14 -1.85
C SER A 163 11.07 -0.47 -2.53
N MET A 164 11.99 0.07 -1.76
CA MET A 164 13.23 0.67 -2.28
C MET A 164 14.05 -0.37 -3.03
N CYS A 165 14.28 -1.54 -2.45
CA CYS A 165 15.14 -2.57 -3.01
C CYS A 165 14.51 -3.29 -4.21
N CYS A 166 13.26 -3.76 -4.04
CA CYS A 166 12.63 -4.68 -5.01
C CYS A 166 11.80 -3.95 -6.08
N CYS A 167 11.46 -2.68 -5.88
CA CYS A 167 10.69 -1.92 -6.86
C CYS A 167 11.55 -0.79 -7.44
N HIS A 168 11.86 0.23 -6.64
CA HIS A 168 12.50 1.44 -7.17
C HIS A 168 13.90 1.18 -7.74
N SER A 169 14.75 0.43 -7.04
CA SER A 169 16.13 0.19 -7.50
C SER A 169 16.25 -0.81 -8.65
N MET A 170 15.20 -1.56 -8.96
CA MET A 170 15.18 -2.50 -10.08
C MET A 170 14.52 -1.94 -11.35
N GLU A 171 13.88 -0.78 -11.25
CA GLU A 171 13.17 -0.15 -12.37
C GLU A 171 13.95 1.03 -13.01
N ILE A 172 15.17 1.30 -12.55
CA ILE A 172 16.02 2.41 -13.03
C ILE A 172 17.00 1.95 -14.09
#